data_58cf632cc8e49a61160976b717c48d20
#
_entry.id   58cf632cc8e49a61160976b717c48d20
#
_cell.length_a   1.000
_cell.length_b   1.000
_cell.length_c   1.000
_cell.angle_alpha   90.00
_cell.angle_beta   90.00
_cell.angle_gamma   90.00
#
_symmetry.space_group_name_H-M   'P 1'
#
loop_
_entity.id
_entity.type
_entity.pdbx_description
1 polymer ?
#
loop_
_entity_poly.entity_id
_entity_poly.type
_entity_poly.pdbx_seq_one_letter_code
_entity_poly.pdbx_strand_id
1 'polypeptide(L)'
;MKTKKLQAIEPAVRRAGRPRRAAPALDSASILQAALPLLEEQGEAFSLRALAQKLGVDTMALYHYYAGKEELLLALMAARFTALDPAQPPFTRRQAPPRRVLALCALYLELVSATPYFVRLMARGLVAQADVAERFAALFEQALDGLELGRKTRQRGCDTLVDFLHGYALAGRPASETAWHASVGLILAGMTAAA
;
A
#
# COMPACT_ATOMS: atom_id res chain seq x y z
N MET A 1 36.77 64.94 48.24
CA MET A 1 36.54 63.49 48.28
C MET A 1 35.19 63.22 47.64
N LYS A 2 35.17 62.63 46.42
CA LYS A 2 33.93 62.31 45.69
C LYS A 2 33.77 60.80 45.68
N THR A 3 32.79 60.32 46.42
CA THR A 3 32.41 58.90 46.50
C THR A 3 31.64 58.45 45.25
N LYS A 4 32.19 57.52 44.51
CA LYS A 4 31.63 56.93 43.29
C LYS A 4 30.69 55.78 43.68
N LYS A 5 29.37 55.94 43.42
CA LYS A 5 28.36 54.94 43.63
C LYS A 5 28.54 53.84 42.58
N LEU A 6 28.78 52.58 43.02
CA LEU A 6 28.63 51.38 42.15
C LEU A 6 27.18 51.13 41.89
N GLN A 7 26.77 51.11 40.58
CA GLN A 7 25.52 50.62 40.16
C GLN A 7 25.60 49.07 40.00
N ALA A 8 24.77 48.38 40.71
CA ALA A 8 24.60 46.94 40.57
C ALA A 8 23.94 46.63 39.22
N ILE A 9 24.58 45.74 38.45
CA ILE A 9 24.04 45.20 37.18
C ILE A 9 23.11 44.03 37.55
N GLU A 10 21.81 44.22 37.36
CA GLU A 10 20.83 43.10 37.47
C GLU A 10 21.04 42.10 36.32
N PRO A 11 21.02 40.76 36.57
CA PRO A 11 21.15 39.78 35.53
C PRO A 11 19.82 39.72 34.74
N ALA A 12 19.93 39.88 33.40
CA ALA A 12 18.81 39.74 32.48
C ALA A 12 18.18 38.33 32.57
N VAL A 13 16.94 38.27 33.01
CA VAL A 13 16.12 37.04 33.03
C VAL A 13 15.92 36.60 31.59
N ARG A 14 16.58 35.51 31.19
CA ARG A 14 16.30 34.82 29.93
C ARG A 14 14.86 34.36 29.96
N ARG A 15 14.01 34.98 29.14
CA ARG A 15 12.65 34.51 28.88
C ARG A 15 12.74 33.08 28.31
N ALA A 16 12.28 32.11 29.07
CA ALA A 16 12.09 30.77 28.62
C ALA A 16 11.18 30.78 27.37
N GLY A 17 11.69 30.37 26.23
CA GLY A 17 10.93 30.25 25.00
C GLY A 17 9.74 29.33 25.25
N ARG A 18 8.59 29.71 24.68
CA ARG A 18 7.34 28.91 24.69
C ARG A 18 7.67 27.46 24.39
N PRO A 19 7.21 26.47 25.17
CA PRO A 19 7.51 25.09 24.89
C PRO A 19 6.99 24.77 23.47
N ARG A 20 7.88 24.30 22.59
CA ARG A 20 7.52 23.73 21.30
C ARG A 20 6.49 22.65 21.62
N ARG A 21 5.28 22.80 21.07
CA ARG A 21 4.25 21.76 21.10
C ARG A 21 4.97 20.46 20.72
N ALA A 22 4.99 19.48 21.62
CA ALA A 22 5.66 18.21 21.37
C ALA A 22 5.15 17.68 20.03
N ALA A 23 6.05 17.56 19.06
CA ALA A 23 5.70 16.89 17.81
C ALA A 23 5.16 15.51 18.18
N PRO A 24 4.08 15.03 17.56
CA PRO A 24 3.59 13.67 17.81
C PRO A 24 4.77 12.72 17.70
N ALA A 25 4.88 11.80 18.66
CA ALA A 25 5.97 10.83 18.67
C ALA A 25 5.98 10.11 17.32
N LEU A 26 7.14 10.07 16.66
CA LEU A 26 7.30 9.33 15.42
C LEU A 26 7.08 7.86 15.72
N ASP A 27 6.18 7.23 15.00
CA ASP A 27 5.90 5.80 15.07
C ASP A 27 5.73 5.20 13.66
N SER A 28 5.73 3.89 13.55
CA SER A 28 5.59 3.20 12.27
C SER A 28 4.29 3.58 11.54
N ALA A 29 3.20 3.78 12.27
CA ALA A 29 1.90 4.12 11.67
C ALA A 29 1.92 5.52 11.04
N SER A 30 2.44 6.53 11.75
CA SER A 30 2.59 7.90 11.24
C SER A 30 3.55 7.98 10.05
N ILE A 31 4.62 7.17 10.06
CA ILE A 31 5.56 7.05 8.93
C ILE A 31 4.84 6.51 7.70
N LEU A 32 4.12 5.37 7.83
CA LEU A 32 3.38 4.77 6.72
C LEU A 32 2.28 5.69 6.19
N GLN A 33 1.55 6.36 7.08
CA GLN A 33 0.51 7.32 6.72
C GLN A 33 1.05 8.50 5.90
N ALA A 34 2.23 9.00 6.23
CA ALA A 34 2.87 10.09 5.48
C ALA A 34 3.54 9.61 4.20
N ALA A 35 4.05 8.37 4.19
CA ALA A 35 4.82 7.81 3.08
C ALA A 35 3.95 7.40 1.90
N LEU A 36 2.75 6.83 2.14
CA LEU A 36 1.90 6.31 1.07
C LEU A 36 1.48 7.40 0.07
N PRO A 37 0.91 8.56 0.47
CA PRO A 37 0.57 9.62 -0.47
C PRO A 37 1.81 10.19 -1.20
N LEU A 38 2.94 10.24 -0.51
CA LEU A 38 4.19 10.72 -1.11
C LEU A 38 4.71 9.74 -2.18
N LEU A 39 4.55 8.44 -1.95
CA LEU A 39 4.89 7.40 -2.92
C LEU A 39 3.94 7.43 -4.13
N GLU A 40 2.66 7.65 -3.93
CA GLU A 40 1.65 7.80 -4.99
C GLU A 40 1.96 9.01 -5.88
N GLU A 41 2.39 10.13 -5.28
CA GLU A 41 2.78 11.36 -5.99
C GLU A 41 4.11 11.21 -6.74
N GLN A 42 5.14 10.66 -6.09
CA GLN A 42 6.52 10.66 -6.59
C GLN A 42 6.92 9.38 -7.34
N GLY A 43 6.22 8.27 -7.10
CA GLY A 43 6.54 6.99 -7.71
C GLY A 43 8.01 6.57 -7.49
N GLU A 44 8.78 6.45 -8.57
CA GLU A 44 10.19 6.04 -8.52
C GLU A 44 11.09 7.05 -7.82
N ALA A 45 10.76 8.35 -7.89
CA ALA A 45 11.52 9.42 -7.26
C ALA A 45 11.35 9.46 -5.72
N PHE A 46 10.42 8.68 -5.15
CA PHE A 46 10.23 8.56 -3.71
C PHE A 46 11.53 8.23 -2.98
N SER A 47 11.82 8.95 -1.91
CA SER A 47 13.02 8.76 -1.12
C SER A 47 12.78 8.96 0.38
N LEU A 48 13.59 8.29 1.23
CA LEU A 48 13.55 8.48 2.68
C LEU A 48 13.84 9.93 3.07
N ARG A 49 14.69 10.63 2.30
CA ARG A 49 14.99 12.05 2.55
C ARG A 49 13.76 12.93 2.34
N ALA A 50 13.00 12.71 1.26
CA ALA A 50 11.77 13.45 1.01
C ALA A 50 10.71 13.17 2.09
N LEU A 51 10.61 11.92 2.54
CA LEU A 51 9.73 11.53 3.63
C LEU A 51 10.12 12.18 4.97
N ALA A 52 11.41 12.16 5.33
CA ALA A 52 11.92 12.81 6.54
C ALA A 52 11.62 14.31 6.53
N GLN A 53 11.83 14.98 5.38
CA GLN A 53 11.49 16.38 5.19
C GLN A 53 9.98 16.63 5.40
N LYS A 54 9.12 15.80 4.85
CA LYS A 54 7.66 15.88 5.02
C LYS A 54 7.23 15.70 6.48
N LEU A 55 7.89 14.81 7.21
CA LEU A 55 7.64 14.55 8.62
C LEU A 55 8.30 15.57 9.57
N GLY A 56 9.21 16.41 9.06
CA GLY A 56 9.97 17.37 9.89
C GLY A 56 10.96 16.72 10.84
N VAL A 57 11.50 15.55 10.46
CA VAL A 57 12.46 14.77 11.24
C VAL A 57 13.79 14.61 10.50
N ASP A 58 14.83 14.19 11.22
CA ASP A 58 16.08 13.77 10.59
C ASP A 58 15.88 12.43 9.84
N THR A 59 16.55 12.25 8.70
CA THR A 59 16.47 10.99 7.92
C THR A 59 16.93 9.80 8.76
N MET A 60 17.89 9.99 9.67
CA MET A 60 18.36 8.93 10.58
C MET A 60 17.26 8.44 11.53
N ALA A 61 16.27 9.28 11.86
CA ALA A 61 15.15 8.85 12.68
C ALA A 61 14.30 7.78 11.99
N LEU A 62 14.21 7.79 10.64
CA LEU A 62 13.50 6.76 9.88
C LEU A 62 14.23 5.42 9.88
N TYR A 63 15.57 5.44 9.93
CA TYR A 63 16.38 4.21 9.96
C TYR A 63 16.23 3.42 11.27
N HIS A 64 15.68 4.04 12.34
CA HIS A 64 15.30 3.29 13.55
C HIS A 64 14.06 2.42 13.38
N TYR A 65 13.24 2.69 12.35
CA TYR A 65 12.00 1.97 12.06
C TYR A 65 12.12 1.05 10.85
N TYR A 66 12.90 1.46 9.84
CA TYR A 66 13.07 0.74 8.58
C TYR A 66 14.54 0.80 8.16
N ALA A 67 15.19 -0.33 7.94
CA ALA A 67 16.61 -0.40 7.59
C ALA A 67 16.94 0.29 6.24
N GLY A 68 15.91 0.58 5.43
CA GLY A 68 16.07 1.28 4.16
C GLY A 68 14.75 1.51 3.42
N LYS A 69 14.87 2.06 2.19
CA LYS A 69 13.72 2.32 1.31
C LYS A 69 12.95 1.02 1.01
N GLU A 70 13.64 -0.09 0.80
CA GLU A 70 13.04 -1.36 0.44
C GLU A 70 12.14 -1.90 1.56
N GLU A 71 12.62 -1.91 2.80
CA GLU A 71 11.84 -2.36 3.95
C GLU A 71 10.61 -1.47 4.18
N LEU A 72 10.75 -0.15 4.02
CA LEU A 72 9.61 0.76 4.08
C LEU A 72 8.59 0.48 2.95
N LEU A 73 9.06 0.20 1.72
CA LEU A 73 8.18 -0.15 0.60
C LEU A 73 7.44 -1.47 0.83
N LEU A 74 8.10 -2.47 1.44
CA LEU A 74 7.47 -3.72 1.88
C LEU A 74 6.36 -3.46 2.89
N ALA A 75 6.64 -2.66 3.91
CA ALA A 75 5.66 -2.29 4.93
C ALA A 75 4.49 -1.49 4.36
N LEU A 76 4.75 -0.56 3.43
CA LEU A 76 3.71 0.19 2.72
C LEU A 76 2.81 -0.72 1.89
N MET A 77 3.41 -1.68 1.17
CA MET A 77 2.67 -2.67 0.41
C MET A 77 1.81 -3.54 1.32
N ALA A 78 2.37 -4.09 2.40
CA ALA A 78 1.63 -4.88 3.37
C ALA A 78 0.43 -4.10 3.94
N ALA A 79 0.64 -2.84 4.32
CA ALA A 79 -0.42 -1.95 4.80
C ALA A 79 -1.49 -1.68 3.73
N ARG A 80 -1.10 -1.45 2.47
CA ARG A 80 -2.02 -1.19 1.36
C ARG A 80 -2.91 -2.39 1.05
N PHE A 81 -2.35 -3.58 1.09
CA PHE A 81 -3.06 -4.81 0.75
C PHE A 81 -3.75 -5.49 1.95
N THR A 82 -3.85 -4.84 3.11
CA THR A 82 -4.64 -5.36 4.25
C THR A 82 -6.11 -5.57 3.92
N ALA A 83 -6.66 -4.82 2.93
CA ALA A 83 -8.02 -4.98 2.44
C ALA A 83 -8.27 -6.33 1.74
N LEU A 84 -7.20 -7.03 1.29
CA LEU A 84 -7.29 -8.42 0.84
C LEU A 84 -7.32 -9.34 2.07
N ASP A 85 -8.44 -9.35 2.78
CA ASP A 85 -8.63 -10.18 3.96
C ASP A 85 -9.56 -11.36 3.65
N PRO A 86 -9.04 -12.61 3.65
CA PRO A 86 -9.88 -13.79 3.44
C PRO A 86 -10.99 -13.98 4.48
N ALA A 87 -10.87 -13.37 5.66
CA ALA A 87 -11.90 -13.38 6.69
C ALA A 87 -13.02 -12.37 6.40
N GLN A 88 -12.75 -11.36 5.56
CA GLN A 88 -13.70 -10.31 5.18
C GLN A 88 -13.71 -10.11 3.65
N PRO A 89 -14.18 -11.10 2.88
CA PRO A 89 -14.17 -11.04 1.42
C PRO A 89 -15.05 -9.90 0.91
N PRO A 90 -14.68 -9.25 -0.23
CA PRO A 90 -15.44 -8.14 -0.81
C PRO A 90 -16.75 -8.59 -1.47
N PHE A 91 -17.20 -9.81 -1.21
CA PHE A 91 -18.39 -10.43 -1.79
C PHE A 91 -19.12 -11.27 -0.75
N THR A 92 -20.36 -11.64 -1.06
CA THR A 92 -21.15 -12.56 -0.24
C THR A 92 -21.32 -13.91 -0.94
N ARG A 93 -21.47 -14.99 -0.17
CA ARG A 93 -21.71 -16.35 -0.71
C ARG A 93 -23.03 -16.47 -1.49
N ARG A 94 -23.97 -15.52 -1.32
CA ARG A 94 -25.23 -15.48 -2.08
C ARG A 94 -25.03 -15.03 -3.52
N GLN A 95 -23.94 -14.35 -3.82
CA GLN A 95 -23.61 -13.93 -5.19
C GLN A 95 -23.14 -15.13 -6.01
N ALA A 96 -23.46 -15.15 -7.30
CA ALA A 96 -22.93 -16.16 -8.24
C ALA A 96 -21.40 -16.02 -8.36
N PRO A 97 -20.66 -17.12 -8.60
CA PRO A 97 -19.19 -17.11 -8.69
C PRO A 97 -18.62 -16.03 -9.61
N PRO A 98 -19.14 -15.77 -10.83
CA PRO A 98 -18.61 -14.70 -11.67
C PRO A 98 -18.71 -13.31 -11.01
N ARG A 99 -19.78 -13.03 -10.28
CA ARG A 99 -19.94 -11.76 -9.57
C ARG A 99 -18.98 -11.62 -8.39
N ARG A 100 -18.68 -12.73 -7.70
CA ARG A 100 -17.69 -12.76 -6.62
C ARG A 100 -16.30 -12.46 -7.14
N VAL A 101 -15.92 -13.09 -8.26
CA VAL A 101 -14.62 -12.83 -8.92
C VAL A 101 -14.53 -11.39 -9.38
N LEU A 102 -15.57 -10.82 -9.98
CA LEU A 102 -15.58 -9.41 -10.38
C LEU A 102 -15.42 -8.46 -9.17
N ALA A 103 -16.06 -8.75 -8.03
CA ALA A 103 -15.90 -7.95 -6.83
C ALA A 103 -14.47 -8.00 -6.28
N LEU A 104 -13.82 -9.18 -6.29
CA LEU A 104 -12.42 -9.34 -5.93
C LEU A 104 -11.50 -8.57 -6.88
N CYS A 105 -11.72 -8.68 -8.20
CA CYS A 105 -10.96 -7.95 -9.21
C CYS A 105 -11.09 -6.43 -9.06
N ALA A 106 -12.30 -5.93 -8.74
CA ALA A 106 -12.53 -4.51 -8.52
C ALA A 106 -11.71 -3.98 -7.34
N LEU A 107 -11.76 -4.69 -6.20
CA LEU A 107 -10.94 -4.35 -5.03
C LEU A 107 -9.45 -4.37 -5.37
N TYR A 108 -8.98 -5.44 -6.03
CA TYR A 108 -7.57 -5.56 -6.39
C TYR A 108 -7.11 -4.44 -7.34
N LEU A 109 -7.90 -4.15 -8.40
CA LEU A 109 -7.60 -3.06 -9.32
C LEU A 109 -7.55 -1.70 -8.63
N GLU A 110 -8.44 -1.43 -7.68
CA GLU A 110 -8.40 -0.20 -6.88
C GLU A 110 -7.07 -0.09 -6.11
N LEU A 111 -6.65 -1.18 -5.46
CA LEU A 111 -5.41 -1.21 -4.69
C LEU A 111 -4.16 -1.00 -5.56
N VAL A 112 -4.06 -1.66 -6.70
CA VAL A 112 -2.88 -1.58 -7.58
C VAL A 112 -2.86 -0.32 -8.45
N SER A 113 -4.03 0.20 -8.85
CA SER A 113 -4.11 1.42 -9.68
C SER A 113 -3.75 2.68 -8.90
N ALA A 114 -4.03 2.72 -7.60
CA ALA A 114 -3.64 3.85 -6.76
C ALA A 114 -2.11 3.97 -6.61
N THR A 115 -1.38 2.85 -6.70
CA THR A 115 0.08 2.85 -6.60
C THR A 115 0.70 1.93 -7.67
N PRO A 116 0.70 2.31 -8.95
CA PRO A 116 1.25 1.49 -10.05
C PRO A 116 2.73 1.15 -9.85
N TYR A 117 3.42 1.90 -9.00
CA TYR A 117 4.81 1.62 -8.63
C TYR A 117 4.95 0.27 -7.92
N PHE A 118 3.98 -0.13 -7.11
CA PHE A 118 3.99 -1.46 -6.49
C PHE A 118 3.93 -2.59 -7.53
N VAL A 119 3.11 -2.45 -8.56
CA VAL A 119 3.04 -3.45 -9.63
C VAL A 119 4.39 -3.58 -10.35
N ARG A 120 5.09 -2.46 -10.59
CA ARG A 120 6.44 -2.50 -11.16
C ARG A 120 7.46 -3.17 -10.24
N LEU A 121 7.38 -2.96 -8.93
CA LEU A 121 8.25 -3.64 -7.96
C LEU A 121 7.97 -5.15 -7.92
N MET A 122 6.69 -5.53 -7.94
CA MET A 122 6.26 -6.93 -8.01
C MET A 122 6.80 -7.61 -9.27
N ALA A 123 6.61 -7.00 -10.44
CA ALA A 123 7.08 -7.54 -11.72
C ALA A 123 8.61 -7.72 -11.80
N ARG A 124 9.37 -6.92 -11.06
CA ARG A 124 10.84 -7.01 -10.95
C ARG A 124 11.31 -8.00 -9.88
N GLY A 125 10.42 -8.62 -9.13
CA GLY A 125 10.77 -9.50 -8.00
C GLY A 125 11.49 -8.79 -6.85
N LEU A 126 11.46 -7.45 -6.82
CA LEU A 126 12.15 -6.64 -5.81
C LEU A 126 11.44 -6.62 -4.45
N VAL A 127 10.21 -7.15 -4.41
CA VAL A 127 9.40 -7.18 -3.20
C VAL A 127 8.86 -8.59 -3.02
N ALA A 128 9.07 -9.16 -1.86
CA ALA A 128 8.48 -10.45 -1.50
C ALA A 128 6.95 -10.31 -1.48
N GLN A 129 6.29 -11.05 -2.38
CA GLN A 129 4.85 -10.90 -2.64
C GLN A 129 4.02 -11.96 -1.92
N ALA A 130 4.67 -12.87 -1.17
CA ALA A 130 4.03 -14.07 -0.65
C ALA A 130 2.67 -13.78 0.01
N ASP A 131 2.63 -12.82 0.91
CA ASP A 131 1.40 -12.49 1.65
C ASP A 131 0.29 -11.94 0.74
N VAL A 132 0.61 -11.08 -0.22
CA VAL A 132 -0.38 -10.49 -1.13
C VAL A 132 -0.92 -11.54 -2.08
N ALA A 133 -0.02 -12.36 -2.66
CA ALA A 133 -0.39 -13.44 -3.57
C ALA A 133 -1.23 -14.51 -2.86
N GLU A 134 -0.83 -14.92 -1.66
CA GLU A 134 -1.55 -15.91 -0.85
C GLU A 134 -2.96 -15.41 -0.47
N ARG A 135 -3.09 -14.15 -0.03
CA ARG A 135 -4.37 -13.53 0.31
C ARG A 135 -5.29 -13.44 -0.90
N PHE A 136 -4.77 -13.01 -2.05
CA PHE A 136 -5.55 -12.95 -3.28
C PHE A 136 -5.99 -14.35 -3.72
N ALA A 137 -5.09 -15.34 -3.73
CA ALA A 137 -5.40 -16.71 -4.08
C ALA A 137 -6.46 -17.31 -3.15
N ALA A 138 -6.38 -17.07 -1.85
CA ALA A 138 -7.37 -17.55 -0.89
C ALA A 138 -8.75 -16.92 -1.14
N LEU A 139 -8.81 -15.62 -1.45
CA LEU A 139 -10.06 -14.94 -1.83
C LEU A 139 -10.60 -15.44 -3.17
N PHE A 140 -9.72 -15.71 -4.12
CA PHE A 140 -10.09 -16.25 -5.41
C PHE A 140 -10.69 -17.67 -5.30
N GLU A 141 -10.09 -18.54 -4.48
CA GLU A 141 -10.66 -19.86 -4.17
C GLU A 141 -12.06 -19.72 -3.56
N GLN A 142 -12.25 -18.82 -2.60
CA GLN A 142 -13.58 -18.54 -2.03
C GLN A 142 -14.57 -18.01 -3.09
N ALA A 143 -14.09 -17.17 -4.02
CA ALA A 143 -14.91 -16.62 -5.08
C ALA A 143 -15.38 -17.69 -6.07
N LEU A 144 -14.57 -18.74 -6.28
CA LEU A 144 -14.88 -19.88 -7.17
C LEU A 144 -15.72 -20.98 -6.49
N ASP A 145 -16.04 -20.84 -5.20
CA ASP A 145 -16.83 -21.84 -4.47
C ASP A 145 -18.17 -22.14 -5.19
N GLY A 146 -18.45 -23.43 -5.36
CA GLY A 146 -19.59 -23.91 -6.15
C GLY A 146 -19.31 -24.14 -7.64
N LEU A 147 -18.07 -23.89 -8.13
CA LEU A 147 -17.64 -24.32 -9.46
C LEU A 147 -16.79 -25.60 -9.37
N GLU A 148 -17.15 -26.58 -10.19
CA GLU A 148 -16.38 -27.84 -10.30
C GLU A 148 -15.15 -27.65 -11.19
N LEU A 149 -14.10 -27.06 -10.63
CA LEU A 149 -12.86 -26.78 -11.35
C LEU A 149 -11.70 -27.56 -10.71
N GLY A 150 -10.87 -28.19 -11.51
CA GLY A 150 -9.67 -28.86 -11.05
C GLY A 150 -8.64 -27.88 -10.49
N ARG A 151 -7.80 -28.33 -9.53
CA ARG A 151 -6.79 -27.51 -8.87
C ARG A 151 -5.87 -26.76 -9.85
N LYS A 152 -5.42 -27.44 -10.91
CA LYS A 152 -4.54 -26.83 -11.94
C LYS A 152 -5.24 -25.72 -12.70
N THR A 153 -6.54 -25.89 -13.02
CA THR A 153 -7.35 -24.87 -13.70
C THR A 153 -7.53 -23.65 -12.80
N ARG A 154 -7.83 -23.85 -11.52
CA ARG A 154 -7.94 -22.75 -10.53
C ARG A 154 -6.64 -21.97 -10.42
N GLN A 155 -5.50 -22.66 -10.26
CA GLN A 155 -4.19 -22.00 -10.16
C GLN A 155 -3.88 -21.19 -11.42
N ARG A 156 -4.00 -21.79 -12.61
CA ARG A 156 -3.75 -21.09 -13.88
C ARG A 156 -4.68 -19.90 -14.09
N GLY A 157 -5.95 -20.06 -13.72
CA GLY A 157 -6.93 -18.97 -13.77
C GLY A 157 -6.57 -17.82 -12.86
N CYS A 158 -6.11 -18.12 -11.64
CA CYS A 158 -5.61 -17.11 -10.69
C CYS A 158 -4.41 -16.35 -11.28
N ASP A 159 -3.39 -17.07 -11.75
CA ASP A 159 -2.19 -16.47 -12.33
C ASP A 159 -2.50 -15.59 -13.53
N THR A 160 -3.31 -16.11 -14.48
CA THR A 160 -3.74 -15.36 -15.67
C THR A 160 -4.53 -14.10 -15.30
N LEU A 161 -5.38 -14.20 -14.28
CA LEU A 161 -6.19 -13.08 -13.82
C LEU A 161 -5.32 -11.99 -13.21
N VAL A 162 -4.35 -12.34 -12.37
CA VAL A 162 -3.41 -11.40 -11.74
C VAL A 162 -2.57 -10.71 -12.81
N ASP A 163 -2.02 -11.46 -13.77
CA ASP A 163 -1.24 -10.90 -14.89
C ASP A 163 -2.06 -9.91 -15.71
N PHE A 164 -3.32 -10.26 -16.02
CA PHE A 164 -4.24 -9.35 -16.71
C PHE A 164 -4.48 -8.07 -15.91
N LEU A 165 -4.78 -8.17 -14.60
CA LEU A 165 -5.05 -7.02 -13.74
C LEU A 165 -3.82 -6.12 -13.58
N HIS A 166 -2.62 -6.70 -13.48
CA HIS A 166 -1.37 -5.94 -13.46
C HIS A 166 -1.15 -5.20 -14.78
N GLY A 167 -1.33 -5.88 -15.92
CA GLY A 167 -1.22 -5.25 -17.24
C GLY A 167 -2.22 -4.12 -17.43
N TYR A 168 -3.46 -4.30 -16.94
CA TYR A 168 -4.50 -3.28 -16.99
C TYR A 168 -4.13 -2.04 -16.16
N ALA A 169 -3.66 -2.23 -14.93
CA ALA A 169 -3.22 -1.15 -14.04
C ALA A 169 -1.98 -0.40 -14.60
N LEU A 170 -0.99 -1.13 -15.12
CA LEU A 170 0.22 -0.54 -15.73
C LEU A 170 -0.07 0.24 -17.00
N ALA A 171 -1.14 -0.10 -17.74
CA ALA A 171 -1.60 0.66 -18.89
C ALA A 171 -2.26 2.00 -18.50
N GLY A 172 -2.35 2.32 -17.21
CA GLY A 172 -2.95 3.55 -16.69
C GLY A 172 -4.46 3.62 -16.87
N ARG A 173 -5.13 2.47 -17.07
CA ARG A 173 -6.57 2.42 -17.21
C ARG A 173 -7.23 2.52 -15.84
N PRO A 174 -8.26 3.38 -15.68
CA PRO A 174 -8.92 3.56 -14.39
C PRO A 174 -9.70 2.31 -13.97
N ALA A 175 -9.63 1.97 -12.70
CA ALA A 175 -10.37 0.83 -12.11
C ALA A 175 -11.89 1.00 -12.23
N SER A 176 -12.38 2.24 -12.39
CA SER A 176 -13.79 2.56 -12.60
C SER A 176 -14.33 2.19 -13.98
N GLU A 177 -13.48 1.97 -14.98
CA GLU A 177 -13.90 1.45 -16.27
C GLU A 177 -14.38 0.00 -16.14
N THR A 178 -15.50 -0.34 -16.78
CA THR A 178 -16.05 -1.70 -16.76
C THR A 178 -15.54 -2.57 -17.91
N ALA A 179 -14.69 -2.06 -18.79
CA ALA A 179 -14.13 -2.79 -19.93
C ALA A 179 -13.38 -4.07 -19.53
N TRP A 180 -12.75 -4.09 -18.35
CA TRP A 180 -12.07 -5.26 -17.82
C TRP A 180 -13.03 -6.40 -17.42
N HIS A 181 -14.32 -6.10 -17.16
CA HIS A 181 -15.32 -7.11 -16.82
C HIS A 181 -15.47 -8.19 -17.90
N ALA A 182 -15.50 -7.76 -19.18
CA ALA A 182 -15.60 -8.68 -20.31
C ALA A 182 -14.37 -9.60 -20.38
N SER A 183 -13.16 -9.07 -20.13
CA SER A 183 -11.92 -9.85 -20.12
C SER A 183 -11.89 -10.86 -18.98
N VAL A 184 -12.33 -10.48 -17.78
CA VAL A 184 -12.49 -11.40 -16.65
C VAL A 184 -13.51 -12.48 -16.97
N GLY A 185 -14.61 -12.12 -17.63
CA GLY A 185 -15.61 -13.08 -18.10
C GLY A 185 -15.05 -14.11 -19.09
N LEU A 186 -14.19 -13.69 -20.02
CA LEU A 186 -13.50 -14.59 -20.95
C LEU A 186 -12.55 -15.56 -20.22
N ILE A 187 -11.79 -15.07 -19.23
CA ILE A 187 -10.92 -15.92 -18.41
C ILE A 187 -11.76 -16.99 -17.68
N LEU A 188 -12.85 -16.59 -17.03
CA LEU A 188 -13.72 -17.52 -16.32
C LEU A 188 -14.38 -18.54 -17.27
N ALA A 189 -14.84 -18.12 -18.45
CA ALA A 189 -15.39 -19.03 -19.47
C ALA A 189 -14.34 -20.04 -19.94
N GLY A 190 -13.10 -19.61 -20.16
CA GLY A 190 -11.99 -20.49 -20.48
C GLY A 190 -11.68 -21.50 -19.38
N MET A 191 -11.76 -21.11 -18.10
CA MET A 191 -11.57 -22.02 -16.96
C MET A 191 -12.67 -23.09 -16.90
N THR A 192 -13.93 -22.73 -17.15
CA THR A 192 -15.06 -23.69 -17.14
C THR A 192 -15.06 -24.62 -18.36
N ALA A 193 -14.56 -24.15 -19.51
CA ALA A 193 -14.43 -25.00 -20.71
C ALA A 193 -13.24 -25.98 -20.60
N ALA A 194 -12.27 -25.74 -19.73
CA ALA A 194 -11.09 -26.58 -19.50
C ALA A 194 -11.22 -27.48 -18.25
N ALA A 195 -12.40 -27.56 -17.65
CA ALA A 195 -12.70 -28.32 -16.44
C ALA A 195 -12.92 -29.81 -16.70
#